data_7b56e78d16c0854c6950501912f648bc
#
_entry.id   7b56e78d16c0854c6950501912f648bc
#
_cell.length_a   1.000
_cell.length_b   1.000
_cell.length_c   1.000
_cell.angle_alpha   90.00
_cell.angle_beta   90.00
_cell.angle_gamma   90.00
#
_symmetry.space_group_name_H-M   'P 1'
#
loop_
_entity.id
_entity.type
_entity.pdbx_description
1 polymer ?
#
loop_
_entity_poly.entity_id
_entity_poly.type
_entity_poly.pdbx_seq_one_letter_code
_entity_poly.pdbx_strand_id
1 'polypeptide(L)'
;GSGRTRYFVSLGYTGQAGMFNTEKEQNYSTNTEFSRINFRSNVDFDITSTTLLSVKLDGWMQSENSPYHDQAQQYIFQNLLKTPATAFPMYYKDTHNYVDQSGNPIKSQPGDRIVAGNDKYINPWAILNRGGYTAIDKRYGAFSVSLKQDLDFLLKGLSLYGQISMDVYNLQKQNRTRSFNYYTLQNNGVLQKYGTSEEMISNAAMKYGDARNTTLNFKLSYNRISGKHNVSGMMFYDQYEYNQSIVLPYRYQTVGGWFAYKYDNRYQIDATFGYQGSYKFNNENRWGLSPTVSLAWYASNEKFFDVLKPAISN
;
A
#
# COMPACT_ATOMS: atom_id res chain seq x y z
N GLY A 1 -5.74 -24.24 18.87
CA GLY A 1 -6.25 -25.13 17.83
C GLY A 1 -6.57 -26.50 18.41
N SER A 2 -7.39 -27.24 17.72
CA SER A 2 -7.60 -28.67 17.99
C SER A 2 -6.59 -29.47 17.16
N GLY A 3 -6.48 -30.81 17.36
CA GLY A 3 -5.52 -31.66 16.63
C GLY A 3 -5.63 -31.60 15.09
N ARG A 4 -6.78 -31.14 14.55
CA ARG A 4 -7.02 -31.00 13.10
C ARG A 4 -7.16 -29.56 12.63
N THR A 5 -7.16 -28.58 13.55
CA THR A 5 -7.37 -27.15 13.18
C THR A 5 -6.33 -26.32 13.87
N ARG A 6 -5.57 -25.61 13.08
CA ARG A 6 -4.62 -24.59 13.52
C ARG A 6 -5.14 -23.23 13.10
N TYR A 7 -5.15 -22.25 13.99
CA TYR A 7 -5.59 -20.91 13.68
C TYR A 7 -4.73 -19.85 14.35
N PHE A 8 -4.65 -18.72 13.68
CA PHE A 8 -4.05 -17.50 14.19
C PHE A 8 -5.00 -16.34 13.87
N VAL A 9 -5.29 -15.51 14.86
CA VAL A 9 -6.08 -14.29 14.69
C VAL A 9 -5.33 -13.13 15.36
N SER A 10 -5.26 -12.03 14.68
CA SER A 10 -4.65 -10.80 15.19
C SER A 10 -5.50 -9.60 14.84
N LEU A 11 -5.66 -8.71 15.79
CA LEU A 11 -6.28 -7.40 15.64
C LEU A 11 -5.32 -6.35 16.21
N GLY A 12 -5.04 -5.31 15.46
CA GLY A 12 -4.16 -4.22 15.88
C GLY A 12 -4.79 -2.86 15.60
N TYR A 13 -4.56 -1.93 16.49
CA TYR A 13 -4.92 -0.52 16.32
C TYR A 13 -3.68 0.35 16.49
N THR A 14 -3.52 1.34 15.61
CA THR A 14 -2.51 2.38 15.70
C THR A 14 -3.18 3.72 15.55
N GLY A 15 -2.98 4.61 16.52
CA GLY A 15 -3.46 6.00 16.47
C GLY A 15 -2.30 6.95 16.71
N GLN A 16 -2.28 8.04 15.97
CA GLN A 16 -1.31 9.13 16.13
C GLN A 16 -2.04 10.46 16.05
N ALA A 17 -1.95 11.25 17.09
CA ALA A 17 -2.44 12.62 17.11
C ALA A 17 -1.38 13.56 16.52
N GLY A 18 -1.85 14.63 15.89
CA GLY A 18 -0.97 15.68 15.38
C GLY A 18 -0.40 16.58 16.46
N MET A 19 0.70 17.23 16.12
CA MET A 19 1.42 18.14 17.02
C MET A 19 1.05 19.61 16.83
N PHE A 20 0.16 19.93 15.90
CA PHE A 20 -0.25 21.31 15.68
C PHE A 20 -1.21 21.78 16.77
N ASN A 21 -1.00 23.00 17.23
CA ASN A 21 -1.95 23.68 18.09
C ASN A 21 -3.02 24.32 17.21
N THR A 22 -4.12 23.60 16.98
CA THR A 22 -5.25 24.05 16.16
C THR A 22 -6.37 24.58 17.02
N GLU A 23 -7.12 25.53 16.48
CA GLU A 23 -8.26 26.12 17.17
C GLU A 23 -9.52 25.30 16.95
N LYS A 24 -10.33 25.17 18.01
CA LYS A 24 -11.58 24.41 18.00
C LYS A 24 -12.79 25.19 17.45
N GLU A 25 -12.55 26.35 16.85
CA GLU A 25 -13.60 27.24 16.35
C GLU A 25 -14.26 26.77 15.07
N GLN A 26 -13.67 25.78 14.40
CA GLN A 26 -14.20 25.18 13.18
C GLN A 26 -14.98 23.90 13.51
N ASN A 27 -16.00 23.61 12.73
CA ASN A 27 -16.74 22.34 12.82
C ASN A 27 -15.97 21.15 12.23
N TYR A 28 -14.67 21.31 11.97
CA TYR A 28 -13.76 20.29 11.44
C TYR A 28 -12.38 20.46 12.06
N SER A 29 -11.62 19.37 12.12
CA SER A 29 -10.22 19.38 12.55
C SER A 29 -9.31 19.67 11.34
N THR A 30 -8.36 20.57 11.53
CA THR A 30 -7.25 20.80 10.60
C THR A 30 -5.96 20.18 11.10
N ASN A 31 -5.96 19.56 12.29
CA ASN A 31 -4.77 18.90 12.82
C ASN A 31 -4.47 17.62 12.02
N THR A 32 -3.21 17.23 12.03
CA THR A 32 -2.82 15.93 11.48
C THR A 32 -3.26 14.83 12.42
N GLU A 33 -4.06 13.90 11.93
CA GLU A 33 -4.53 12.74 12.67
C GLU A 33 -4.34 11.50 11.79
N PHE A 34 -3.95 10.41 12.40
CA PHE A 34 -3.78 9.13 11.76
C PHE A 34 -4.39 8.05 12.62
N SER A 35 -5.18 7.19 12.02
CA SER A 35 -5.64 5.97 12.67
C SER A 35 -5.62 4.81 11.69
N ARG A 36 -5.26 3.63 12.19
CA ARG A 36 -5.24 2.40 11.40
C ARG A 36 -5.67 1.21 12.24
N ILE A 37 -6.59 0.44 11.71
CA ILE A 37 -6.98 -0.86 12.23
C ILE A 37 -6.45 -1.92 11.28
N ASN A 38 -5.76 -2.93 11.81
CA ASN A 38 -5.27 -4.10 11.07
C ASN A 38 -5.98 -5.33 11.62
N PHE A 39 -6.34 -6.25 10.74
CA PHE A 39 -6.80 -7.57 11.13
C PHE A 39 -6.11 -8.64 10.30
N ARG A 40 -5.89 -9.81 10.88
CA ARG A 40 -5.38 -10.99 10.20
C ARG A 40 -5.96 -12.24 10.79
N SER A 41 -6.39 -13.16 9.96
CA SER A 41 -6.84 -14.48 10.34
C SER A 41 -6.28 -15.52 9.38
N ASN A 42 -5.60 -16.53 9.91
CA ASN A 42 -5.12 -17.68 9.17
C ASN A 42 -5.71 -18.92 9.83
N VAL A 43 -6.32 -19.77 9.04
CA VAL A 43 -6.92 -21.01 9.53
C VAL A 43 -6.52 -22.15 8.61
N ASP A 44 -5.93 -23.19 9.20
CA ASP A 44 -5.58 -24.42 8.52
C ASP A 44 -6.45 -25.56 9.07
N PHE A 45 -7.05 -26.31 8.16
CA PHE A 45 -7.88 -27.47 8.46
C PHE A 45 -7.27 -28.71 7.81
N ASP A 46 -6.87 -29.68 8.60
CA ASP A 46 -6.55 -31.02 8.12
C ASP A 46 -7.88 -31.76 7.89
N ILE A 47 -8.44 -31.64 6.68
CA ILE A 47 -9.70 -32.29 6.29
C ILE A 47 -9.58 -33.80 6.42
N THR A 48 -8.45 -34.32 5.90
CA THR A 48 -8.02 -35.71 6.06
C THR A 48 -6.54 -35.72 6.44
N SER A 49 -5.94 -36.89 6.66
CA SER A 49 -4.51 -37.05 6.88
C SER A 49 -3.65 -36.63 5.68
N THR A 50 -4.26 -36.50 4.49
CA THR A 50 -3.60 -36.17 3.21
C THR A 50 -4.11 -34.89 2.60
N THR A 51 -5.14 -34.23 3.19
CA THR A 51 -5.82 -33.04 2.64
C THR A 51 -5.75 -31.91 3.63
N LEU A 52 -5.07 -30.83 3.25
CA LEU A 52 -4.99 -29.57 4.01
C LEU A 52 -5.72 -28.46 3.27
N LEU A 53 -6.69 -27.84 3.91
CA LEU A 53 -7.35 -26.62 3.49
C LEU A 53 -6.81 -25.47 4.33
N SER A 54 -6.32 -24.41 3.67
CA SER A 54 -5.89 -23.17 4.32
C SER A 54 -6.72 -22.00 3.84
N VAL A 55 -7.24 -21.22 4.80
CA VAL A 55 -7.98 -19.98 4.57
C VAL A 55 -7.23 -18.84 5.24
N LYS A 56 -6.92 -17.81 4.49
CA LYS A 56 -6.22 -16.62 4.98
C LYS A 56 -7.03 -15.37 4.68
N LEU A 57 -7.19 -14.54 5.67
CA LEU A 57 -7.84 -13.25 5.59
C LEU A 57 -6.94 -12.21 6.25
N ASP A 58 -6.67 -11.12 5.54
CA ASP A 58 -5.78 -10.07 5.99
C ASP A 58 -6.30 -8.73 5.49
N GLY A 59 -6.17 -7.68 6.30
CA GLY A 59 -6.60 -6.38 5.84
C GLY A 59 -6.33 -5.26 6.83
N TRP A 60 -6.55 -4.04 6.36
CA TRP A 60 -6.47 -2.84 7.18
C TRP A 60 -7.37 -1.73 6.66
N MET A 61 -7.80 -0.90 7.58
CA MET A 61 -8.49 0.37 7.31
C MET A 61 -7.70 1.49 7.97
N GLN A 62 -7.43 2.53 7.19
CA GLN A 62 -6.61 3.68 7.59
C GLN A 62 -7.36 4.96 7.27
N SER A 63 -7.41 5.86 8.24
CA SER A 63 -7.94 7.21 8.07
C SER A 63 -6.86 8.22 8.46
N GLU A 64 -6.67 9.20 7.60
CA GLU A 64 -5.72 10.29 7.78
C GLU A 64 -6.47 11.61 7.62
N ASN A 65 -6.19 12.57 8.49
CA ASN A 65 -6.61 13.95 8.37
C ASN A 65 -5.39 14.86 8.41
N SER A 66 -5.39 15.94 7.65
CA SER A 66 -4.31 16.92 7.65
C SER A 66 -4.83 18.29 7.20
N PRO A 67 -4.11 19.39 7.50
CA PRO A 67 -4.41 20.69 6.90
C PRO A 67 -4.42 20.57 5.38
N TYR A 68 -5.24 21.38 4.71
CA TYR A 68 -5.28 21.37 3.24
C TYR A 68 -4.00 21.91 2.65
N HIS A 69 -3.20 21.04 2.08
CA HIS A 69 -2.13 21.31 1.10
C HIS A 69 -1.53 19.98 0.65
N ASP A 70 -1.02 19.86 -0.56
CA ASP A 70 -0.43 18.61 -1.06
C ASP A 70 0.83 18.16 -0.25
N GLN A 71 1.49 19.10 0.41
CA GLN A 71 2.60 18.88 1.34
C GLN A 71 2.40 19.73 2.61
N ALA A 72 1.23 19.58 3.23
CA ALA A 72 0.76 20.50 4.27
C ALA A 72 1.77 20.78 5.38
N GLN A 73 2.37 19.76 5.94
CA GLN A 73 3.34 19.92 7.02
C GLN A 73 4.58 20.70 6.55
N GLN A 74 5.17 20.28 5.44
CA GLN A 74 6.36 20.94 4.87
C GLN A 74 6.05 22.40 4.52
N TYR A 75 4.88 22.65 3.93
CA TYR A 75 4.47 24.00 3.54
C TYR A 75 4.26 24.92 4.74
N ILE A 76 3.63 24.43 5.81
CA ILE A 76 3.44 25.19 7.06
C ILE A 76 4.79 25.53 7.68
N PHE A 77 5.70 24.55 7.83
CA PHE A 77 7.04 24.76 8.40
C PHE A 77 7.91 25.67 7.53
N GLN A 78 7.86 25.54 6.23
CA GLN A 78 8.59 26.43 5.32
C GLN A 78 8.13 27.89 5.46
N ASN A 79 6.82 28.12 5.54
CA ASN A 79 6.31 29.46 5.72
C ASN A 79 6.57 30.00 7.13
N LEU A 80 6.55 29.14 8.14
CA LEU A 80 6.94 29.53 9.51
C LEU A 80 8.40 30.00 9.57
N LEU A 81 9.31 29.32 8.88
CA LEU A 81 10.73 29.69 8.84
C LEU A 81 11.02 30.90 7.94
N LYS A 82 10.23 31.10 6.89
CA LYS A 82 10.41 32.23 5.96
C LYS A 82 9.79 33.55 6.44
N THR A 83 8.77 33.47 7.28
CA THR A 83 8.05 34.65 7.76
C THR A 83 8.76 35.26 8.94
N PRO A 84 9.33 36.48 8.82
CA PRO A 84 9.93 37.16 9.95
C PRO A 84 8.89 37.41 11.06
N ALA A 85 9.29 37.25 12.33
CA ALA A 85 8.40 37.48 13.46
C ALA A 85 7.83 38.92 13.54
N THR A 86 8.50 39.87 12.90
CA THR A 86 8.10 41.28 12.82
C THR A 86 7.22 41.61 11.61
N ALA A 87 6.93 40.63 10.71
CA ALA A 87 6.18 40.89 9.47
C ALA A 87 4.71 41.28 9.76
N PHE A 88 4.08 40.56 10.67
CA PHE A 88 2.71 40.78 11.15
C PHE A 88 2.44 39.87 12.36
N PRO A 89 1.46 40.16 13.22
CA PRO A 89 1.00 39.25 14.27
C PRO A 89 0.29 38.04 13.69
N MET A 90 0.05 37.00 14.44
CA MET A 90 -0.73 35.84 14.00
C MET A 90 -2.17 36.26 13.57
N TYR A 91 -2.77 37.13 14.34
CA TYR A 91 -4.11 37.71 14.09
C TYR A 91 -4.25 39.01 14.87
N TYR A 92 -5.22 39.85 14.45
CA TYR A 92 -5.70 40.99 15.22
C TYR A 92 -6.94 40.55 16.00
N LYS A 93 -7.03 40.95 17.28
CA LYS A 93 -8.23 40.70 18.08
C LYS A 93 -9.28 41.75 17.72
N ASP A 94 -10.51 41.34 17.47
CA ASP A 94 -11.62 42.22 17.10
C ASP A 94 -12.19 42.97 18.33
N THR A 95 -11.34 43.52 19.18
CA THR A 95 -11.73 44.34 20.31
C THR A 95 -11.75 45.84 19.99
N HIS A 96 -11.32 46.23 18.78
CA HIS A 96 -11.04 47.63 18.42
C HIS A 96 -11.93 48.16 17.30
N ASN A 97 -13.02 47.46 16.90
CA ASN A 97 -13.89 47.86 15.81
C ASN A 97 -13.12 48.36 14.57
N TYR A 98 -12.22 47.56 14.08
CA TYR A 98 -11.41 47.86 12.90
C TYR A 98 -12.30 48.17 11.68
N VAL A 99 -11.88 49.13 10.87
CA VAL A 99 -12.50 49.45 9.60
C VAL A 99 -11.57 49.16 8.42
N ASP A 100 -12.17 48.90 7.28
CA ASP A 100 -11.45 48.76 6.01
C ASP A 100 -11.09 50.14 5.41
N GLN A 101 -10.42 50.15 4.27
CA GLN A 101 -10.04 51.36 3.54
C GLN A 101 -11.23 52.22 3.10
N SER A 102 -12.44 51.68 3.07
CA SER A 102 -13.68 52.36 2.72
C SER A 102 -14.44 52.82 3.96
N GLY A 103 -13.89 52.63 5.16
CA GLY A 103 -14.53 52.98 6.43
C GLY A 103 -15.59 51.98 6.90
N ASN A 104 -15.74 50.83 6.23
CA ASN A 104 -16.68 49.81 6.67
C ASN A 104 -16.11 48.97 7.81
N PRO A 105 -16.94 48.61 8.81
CA PRO A 105 -16.50 47.73 9.88
C PRO A 105 -16.15 46.35 9.31
N ILE A 106 -14.98 45.84 9.67
CA ILE A 106 -14.53 44.51 9.30
C ILE A 106 -15.22 43.51 10.24
N LYS A 107 -16.02 42.63 9.68
CA LYS A 107 -16.63 41.54 10.44
C LYS A 107 -15.54 40.56 10.86
N SER A 108 -15.45 40.35 12.18
CA SER A 108 -14.58 39.30 12.72
C SER A 108 -15.02 37.94 12.23
N GLN A 109 -14.04 37.09 12.08
CA GLN A 109 -14.25 35.65 11.82
C GLN A 109 -14.54 34.91 13.13
N PRO A 110 -15.00 33.66 13.10
CA PRO A 110 -15.20 32.88 14.30
C PRO A 110 -14.01 33.02 15.29
N GLY A 111 -14.33 33.32 16.56
CA GLY A 111 -13.33 33.53 17.59
C GLY A 111 -12.78 34.94 17.71
N ASP A 112 -13.46 35.94 17.18
CA ASP A 112 -13.10 37.38 17.26
C ASP A 112 -11.66 37.64 16.79
N ARG A 113 -11.23 36.96 15.73
CA ARG A 113 -9.86 37.03 15.19
C ARG A 113 -9.88 37.40 13.72
N ILE A 114 -9.13 38.44 13.39
CA ILE A 114 -8.91 38.91 12.03
C ILE A 114 -7.55 38.40 11.60
N VAL A 115 -7.47 37.62 10.53
CA VAL A 115 -6.20 37.04 10.04
C VAL A 115 -5.24 38.17 9.66
N ALA A 116 -4.07 38.21 10.25
CA ALA A 116 -3.02 39.12 9.85
C ALA A 116 -2.20 38.56 8.68
N GLY A 117 -1.71 39.45 7.81
CA GLY A 117 -0.87 39.05 6.67
C GLY A 117 -0.61 40.20 5.72
N ASN A 118 0.28 40.01 4.78
CA ASN A 118 0.61 40.96 3.72
C ASN A 118 0.83 40.24 2.39
N ASP A 119 1.14 40.96 1.34
CA ASP A 119 1.39 40.45 -0.01
C ASP A 119 2.70 39.64 -0.16
N LYS A 120 3.59 39.75 0.81
CA LYS A 120 4.95 39.17 0.75
C LYS A 120 5.07 37.82 1.45
N TYR A 121 4.37 37.63 2.56
CA TYR A 121 4.49 36.45 3.40
C TYR A 121 3.13 35.81 3.68
N ILE A 122 3.07 34.50 3.61
CA ILE A 122 1.87 33.74 3.94
C ILE A 122 1.85 33.46 5.43
N ASN A 123 0.70 33.73 6.08
CA ASN A 123 0.54 33.49 7.51
C ASN A 123 0.38 31.99 7.82
N PRO A 124 1.37 31.31 8.47
CA PRO A 124 1.32 29.89 8.75
C PRO A 124 0.16 29.51 9.69
N TRP A 125 -0.17 30.38 10.64
CA TRP A 125 -1.31 30.18 11.53
C TRP A 125 -2.63 30.16 10.75
N ALA A 126 -2.79 31.04 9.78
CA ALA A 126 -3.99 31.10 8.96
C ALA A 126 -4.13 29.88 8.04
N ILE A 127 -3.04 29.41 7.42
CA ILE A 127 -3.05 28.16 6.64
C ILE A 127 -3.54 27.03 7.51
N LEU A 128 -2.96 26.88 8.71
CA LEU A 128 -3.30 25.80 9.64
C LEU A 128 -4.75 25.87 10.10
N ASN A 129 -5.25 27.06 10.46
CA ASN A 129 -6.54 27.18 11.12
C ASN A 129 -7.69 27.57 10.19
N ARG A 130 -7.41 28.12 9.00
CA ARG A 130 -8.41 28.67 8.07
C ARG A 130 -8.38 28.04 6.67
N GLY A 131 -7.32 27.33 6.31
CA GLY A 131 -7.10 26.84 4.95
C GLY A 131 -7.95 25.62 4.55
N GLY A 132 -8.64 24.98 5.49
CA GLY A 132 -9.37 23.74 5.24
C GLY A 132 -8.59 22.49 5.58
N TYR A 133 -9.04 21.34 5.09
CA TYR A 133 -8.44 20.05 5.43
C TYR A 133 -8.43 19.05 4.27
N THR A 134 -7.59 18.05 4.37
CA THR A 134 -7.57 16.87 3.51
C THR A 134 -7.87 15.65 4.36
N ALA A 135 -8.92 14.90 4.00
CA ALA A 135 -9.23 13.60 4.57
C ALA A 135 -8.88 12.51 3.56
N ILE A 136 -8.18 11.48 4.02
CA ILE A 136 -7.76 10.34 3.20
C ILE A 136 -8.17 9.06 3.92
N ASP A 137 -9.05 8.28 3.28
CA ASP A 137 -9.40 6.94 3.71
C ASP A 137 -8.79 5.92 2.75
N LYS A 138 -8.08 4.95 3.31
CA LYS A 138 -7.48 3.83 2.58
C LYS A 138 -7.98 2.54 3.17
N ARG A 139 -8.33 1.58 2.33
CA ARG A 139 -8.79 0.27 2.73
C ARG A 139 -8.10 -0.79 1.90
N TYR A 140 -7.65 -1.82 2.56
CA TYR A 140 -7.05 -2.98 1.94
C TYR A 140 -7.65 -4.23 2.53
N GLY A 141 -7.95 -5.19 1.70
CA GLY A 141 -8.39 -6.51 2.10
C GLY A 141 -7.82 -7.57 1.18
N ALA A 142 -7.32 -8.64 1.74
CA ALA A 142 -6.81 -9.79 1.02
C ALA A 142 -7.45 -11.08 1.55
N PHE A 143 -7.83 -11.94 0.63
CA PHE A 143 -8.42 -13.24 0.89
C PHE A 143 -7.71 -14.29 0.06
N SER A 144 -7.41 -15.43 0.66
CA SER A 144 -6.80 -16.56 -0.03
C SER A 144 -7.33 -17.87 0.52
N VAL A 145 -7.69 -18.76 -0.39
CA VAL A 145 -8.03 -20.16 -0.08
C VAL A 145 -7.07 -21.05 -0.86
N SER A 146 -6.47 -21.99 -0.18
CA SER A 146 -5.64 -23.02 -0.81
C SER A 146 -5.98 -24.40 -0.31
N LEU A 147 -5.88 -25.37 -1.21
CA LEU A 147 -6.04 -26.79 -0.95
C LEU A 147 -4.74 -27.51 -1.34
N LYS A 148 -4.18 -28.26 -0.43
CA LYS A 148 -3.08 -29.19 -0.69
C LYS A 148 -3.59 -30.61 -0.49
N GLN A 149 -3.33 -31.47 -1.47
CA GLN A 149 -3.68 -32.88 -1.44
C GLN A 149 -2.42 -33.72 -1.70
N ASP A 150 -2.03 -34.54 -0.75
CA ASP A 150 -0.99 -35.55 -0.97
C ASP A 150 -1.63 -36.76 -1.69
N LEU A 151 -1.01 -37.14 -2.80
CA LEU A 151 -1.50 -38.17 -3.72
C LEU A 151 -0.65 -39.44 -3.66
N ASP A 152 -0.06 -39.73 -2.50
CA ASP A 152 0.79 -40.92 -2.28
C ASP A 152 0.05 -42.25 -2.56
N PHE A 153 -1.28 -42.22 -2.48
CA PHE A 153 -2.12 -43.39 -2.82
C PHE A 153 -2.14 -43.69 -4.33
N LEU A 154 -1.88 -42.68 -5.19
CA LEU A 154 -1.74 -42.85 -6.64
C LEU A 154 -0.28 -43.10 -6.99
N LEU A 155 0.63 -42.26 -6.51
CA LEU A 155 2.05 -42.30 -6.76
C LEU A 155 2.81 -41.70 -5.58
N LYS A 156 3.66 -42.49 -4.92
CA LYS A 156 4.43 -41.99 -3.77
C LYS A 156 5.29 -40.79 -4.14
N GLY A 157 5.13 -39.71 -3.39
CA GLY A 157 5.80 -38.43 -3.59
C GLY A 157 5.07 -37.44 -4.51
N LEU A 158 3.85 -37.78 -4.96
CA LEU A 158 3.01 -36.90 -5.75
C LEU A 158 2.13 -36.04 -4.83
N SER A 159 1.99 -34.76 -5.14
CA SER A 159 1.08 -33.85 -4.45
C SER A 159 0.47 -32.83 -5.40
N LEU A 160 -0.77 -32.43 -5.11
CA LEU A 160 -1.51 -31.38 -5.81
C LEU A 160 -1.71 -30.20 -4.86
N TYR A 161 -1.55 -29.00 -5.38
CA TYR A 161 -1.85 -27.75 -4.70
C TYR A 161 -2.67 -26.85 -5.61
N GLY A 162 -3.72 -26.27 -5.05
CA GLY A 162 -4.52 -25.24 -5.73
C GLY A 162 -4.74 -24.06 -4.80
N GLN A 163 -4.70 -22.84 -5.35
CA GLN A 163 -4.94 -21.62 -4.61
C GLN A 163 -5.70 -20.61 -5.47
N ILE A 164 -6.68 -19.97 -4.87
CA ILE A 164 -7.27 -18.73 -5.36
C ILE A 164 -7.03 -17.64 -4.33
N SER A 165 -6.59 -16.48 -4.78
CA SER A 165 -6.44 -15.30 -3.93
C SER A 165 -6.96 -14.05 -4.62
N MET A 166 -7.49 -13.15 -3.81
CA MET A 166 -7.96 -11.85 -4.25
C MET A 166 -7.55 -10.81 -3.22
N ASP A 167 -7.02 -9.69 -3.68
CA ASP A 167 -6.82 -8.52 -2.84
C ASP A 167 -7.45 -7.28 -3.48
N VAL A 168 -7.98 -6.43 -2.65
CA VAL A 168 -8.66 -5.19 -3.02
C VAL A 168 -8.03 -4.04 -2.27
N TYR A 169 -7.76 -2.96 -2.98
CA TYR A 169 -7.34 -1.70 -2.42
C TYR A 169 -8.31 -0.61 -2.84
N ASN A 170 -8.72 0.22 -1.90
CA ASN A 170 -9.54 1.40 -2.16
C ASN A 170 -8.90 2.63 -1.52
N LEU A 171 -8.86 3.72 -2.26
CA LEU A 171 -8.40 5.04 -1.82
C LEU A 171 -9.51 6.06 -2.06
N GLN A 172 -9.88 6.76 -1.02
CA GLN A 172 -10.74 7.94 -1.10
C GLN A 172 -9.99 9.12 -0.51
N LYS A 173 -9.74 10.16 -1.32
CA LYS A 173 -9.13 11.42 -0.87
C LYS A 173 -10.14 12.53 -1.11
N GLN A 174 -10.46 13.26 -0.06
CA GLN A 174 -11.33 14.44 -0.09
C GLN A 174 -10.55 15.66 0.35
N ASN A 175 -10.50 16.67 -0.50
CA ASN A 175 -9.93 17.95 -0.17
C ASN A 175 -11.07 18.95 0.08
N ARG A 176 -11.00 19.63 1.20
CA ARG A 176 -11.88 20.76 1.54
C ARG A 176 -11.00 21.99 1.65
N THR A 177 -11.10 22.88 0.68
CA THR A 177 -10.36 24.14 0.67
C THR A 177 -11.20 25.26 1.20
N ARG A 178 -10.59 26.13 1.95
CA ARG A 178 -11.20 27.38 2.37
C ARG A 178 -10.28 28.54 2.02
N SER A 179 -10.79 29.52 1.28
CA SER A 179 -10.12 30.81 1.10
C SER A 179 -10.44 31.71 2.29
N PHE A 180 -9.50 32.54 2.65
CA PHE A 180 -9.68 33.54 3.74
C PHE A 180 -9.05 34.86 3.34
N ASN A 181 -9.65 35.94 3.87
CA ASN A 181 -9.07 37.26 3.77
C ASN A 181 -8.02 37.46 4.86
N TYR A 182 -6.98 38.22 4.56
CA TYR A 182 -5.98 38.64 5.52
C TYR A 182 -5.73 40.12 5.41
N TYR A 183 -5.24 40.73 6.48
CA TYR A 183 -5.18 42.14 6.67
C TYR A 183 -3.85 42.59 7.22
N THR A 184 -3.41 43.80 6.83
CA THR A 184 -2.29 44.53 7.45
C THR A 184 -2.79 45.80 8.09
N LEU A 185 -2.42 46.02 9.35
CA LEU A 185 -2.71 47.26 10.07
C LEU A 185 -1.80 48.37 9.57
N GLN A 186 -2.40 49.46 9.08
CA GLN A 186 -1.73 50.65 8.62
C GLN A 186 -1.49 51.61 9.79
N ASN A 187 -0.56 52.57 9.62
CA ASN A 187 -0.21 53.57 10.64
C ASN A 187 -1.38 54.47 11.07
N ASN A 188 -2.41 54.57 10.24
CA ASN A 188 -3.61 55.34 10.53
C ASN A 188 -4.69 54.53 11.27
N GLY A 189 -4.39 53.29 11.71
CA GLY A 189 -5.35 52.42 12.41
C GLY A 189 -6.32 51.67 11.50
N VAL A 190 -6.24 51.84 10.18
CA VAL A 190 -7.08 51.16 9.20
C VAL A 190 -6.47 49.81 8.81
N LEU A 191 -7.27 48.78 8.63
CA LEU A 191 -6.84 47.50 8.11
C LEU A 191 -6.93 47.44 6.58
N GLN A 192 -5.79 47.30 5.95
CA GLN A 192 -5.74 47.08 4.50
C GLN A 192 -6.00 45.58 4.24
N LYS A 193 -7.01 45.31 3.42
CA LYS A 193 -7.45 44.00 3.03
C LYS A 193 -6.56 43.44 1.89
N TYR A 194 -6.18 42.19 2.03
CA TYR A 194 -5.55 41.34 1.00
C TYR A 194 -6.34 40.05 0.84
N GLY A 195 -6.27 39.42 -0.31
CA GLY A 195 -6.95 38.17 -0.64
C GLY A 195 -8.29 38.40 -1.38
N THR A 196 -8.82 37.31 -1.92
CA THR A 196 -10.05 37.27 -2.71
C THR A 196 -11.27 36.94 -1.85
N SER A 197 -12.09 37.73 -1.76
CA SER A 197 -13.34 38.17 -1.17
C SER A 197 -14.36 37.22 -0.57
N GLU A 198 -14.31 35.90 -0.60
CA GLU A 198 -15.33 35.14 0.11
C GLU A 198 -14.75 33.89 0.77
N GLU A 199 -15.10 33.75 2.06
CA GLU A 199 -14.75 32.57 2.84
C GLU A 199 -15.68 31.40 2.50
N MET A 200 -15.47 30.79 1.38
CA MET A 200 -16.22 29.61 0.97
C MET A 200 -15.39 28.33 1.18
N ILE A 201 -16.00 27.34 1.83
CA ILE A 201 -15.49 25.98 1.77
C ILE A 201 -15.88 25.40 0.43
N SER A 202 -14.93 25.21 -0.45
CA SER A 202 -15.15 24.49 -1.70
C SER A 202 -14.76 23.03 -1.57
N ASN A 203 -15.54 22.15 -2.19
CA ASN A 203 -15.14 20.76 -2.40
C ASN A 203 -14.12 20.74 -3.54
N ALA A 204 -12.83 20.85 -3.22
CA ALA A 204 -11.81 20.58 -4.21
C ALA A 204 -11.64 19.08 -4.34
N ALA A 205 -11.62 18.62 -5.56
CA ALA A 205 -11.34 17.26 -6.05
C ALA A 205 -11.45 16.10 -5.06
N MET A 206 -12.45 15.24 -5.25
CA MET A 206 -12.45 13.87 -4.75
C MET A 206 -11.58 13.01 -5.69
N LYS A 207 -10.58 12.33 -5.13
CA LYS A 207 -9.80 11.33 -5.85
C LYS A 207 -10.19 9.96 -5.35
N TYR A 208 -10.66 9.12 -6.25
CA TYR A 208 -10.91 7.71 -6.00
C TYR A 208 -9.81 6.90 -6.68
N GLY A 209 -9.34 5.90 -5.99
CA GLY A 209 -8.44 4.90 -6.54
C GLY A 209 -8.87 3.54 -6.02
N ASP A 210 -9.17 2.63 -6.90
CA ASP A 210 -9.42 1.24 -6.57
C ASP A 210 -8.57 0.34 -7.44
N ALA A 211 -8.10 -0.73 -6.83
CA ALA A 211 -7.35 -1.76 -7.50
C ALA A 211 -7.79 -3.11 -6.95
N ARG A 212 -7.83 -4.11 -7.82
CA ARG A 212 -8.11 -5.49 -7.46
C ARG A 212 -7.16 -6.41 -8.17
N ASN A 213 -6.49 -7.26 -7.42
CA ASN A 213 -5.72 -8.39 -7.92
C ASN A 213 -6.51 -9.68 -7.73
N THR A 214 -6.47 -10.55 -8.71
CA THR A 214 -6.96 -11.92 -8.60
C THR A 214 -5.90 -12.86 -9.13
N THR A 215 -5.57 -13.88 -8.34
CA THR A 215 -4.57 -14.89 -8.70
C THR A 215 -5.18 -16.27 -8.57
N LEU A 216 -4.97 -17.11 -9.58
CA LEU A 216 -5.29 -18.52 -9.58
C LEU A 216 -3.99 -19.29 -9.82
N ASN A 217 -3.68 -20.23 -8.94
CA ASN A 217 -2.46 -21.01 -8.99
C ASN A 217 -2.76 -22.49 -8.80
N PHE A 218 -2.26 -23.35 -9.67
CA PHE A 218 -2.30 -24.80 -9.54
C PHE A 218 -0.89 -25.37 -9.68
N LYS A 219 -0.52 -26.35 -8.85
CA LYS A 219 0.78 -27.03 -8.87
C LYS A 219 0.59 -28.52 -8.71
N LEU A 220 1.20 -29.28 -9.58
CA LEU A 220 1.38 -30.72 -9.43
C LEU A 220 2.86 -30.97 -9.18
N SER A 221 3.22 -31.47 -8.02
CA SER A 221 4.60 -31.68 -7.60
C SER A 221 4.88 -33.15 -7.38
N TYR A 222 6.05 -33.59 -7.80
CA TYR A 222 6.54 -34.95 -7.58
C TYR A 222 7.93 -34.89 -6.97
N ASN A 223 8.18 -35.68 -5.91
CA ASN A 223 9.49 -35.82 -5.30
C ASN A 223 9.66 -37.24 -4.75
N ARG A 224 10.67 -37.97 -5.26
CA ARG A 224 10.92 -39.30 -4.83
C ARG A 224 12.41 -39.67 -4.89
N ILE A 225 12.86 -40.24 -3.82
CA ILE A 225 14.20 -40.87 -3.76
C ILE A 225 13.99 -42.39 -3.72
N SER A 226 14.66 -43.13 -4.62
CA SER A 226 14.61 -44.57 -4.69
C SER A 226 16.02 -45.12 -5.00
N GLY A 227 16.71 -45.65 -3.98
CA GLY A 227 18.10 -46.07 -4.09
C GLY A 227 19.02 -44.92 -4.51
N LYS A 228 19.65 -45.07 -5.68
CA LYS A 228 20.54 -44.05 -6.26
C LYS A 228 19.82 -42.98 -7.10
N HIS A 229 18.53 -43.12 -7.27
CA HIS A 229 17.71 -42.22 -8.12
C HIS A 229 16.98 -41.22 -7.27
N ASN A 230 17.15 -39.93 -7.58
CA ASN A 230 16.37 -38.86 -7.00
C ASN A 230 15.67 -38.12 -8.17
N VAL A 231 14.35 -38.17 -8.17
CA VAL A 231 13.50 -37.53 -9.19
C VAL A 231 12.65 -36.51 -8.49
N SER A 232 12.69 -35.27 -8.98
CA SER A 232 11.81 -34.21 -8.52
C SER A 232 11.32 -33.40 -9.70
N GLY A 233 10.13 -32.84 -9.56
CA GLY A 233 9.57 -31.98 -10.61
C GLY A 233 8.28 -31.34 -10.16
N MET A 234 7.90 -30.31 -10.90
CA MET A 234 6.67 -29.58 -10.70
C MET A 234 6.16 -29.08 -12.04
N MET A 235 4.86 -29.21 -12.25
CA MET A 235 4.12 -28.47 -13.26
C MET A 235 3.19 -27.49 -12.57
N PHE A 236 3.04 -26.30 -13.15
CA PHE A 236 2.16 -25.29 -12.57
C PHE A 236 1.39 -24.55 -13.67
N TYR A 237 0.25 -24.03 -13.26
CA TYR A 237 -0.54 -23.04 -13.98
C TYR A 237 -0.77 -21.85 -13.08
N ASP A 238 -0.41 -20.66 -13.56
CA ASP A 238 -0.69 -19.38 -12.93
C ASP A 238 -1.52 -18.49 -13.81
N GLN A 239 -2.56 -17.89 -13.24
CA GLN A 239 -3.33 -16.82 -13.87
C GLN A 239 -3.36 -15.63 -12.93
N TYR A 240 -3.06 -14.48 -13.48
CA TYR A 240 -3.08 -13.21 -12.76
C TYR A 240 -3.91 -12.18 -13.50
N GLU A 241 -4.75 -11.47 -12.75
CA GLU A 241 -5.53 -10.35 -13.25
C GLU A 241 -5.40 -9.17 -12.28
N TYR A 242 -4.95 -8.02 -12.80
CA TYR A 242 -4.95 -6.75 -12.10
C TYR A 242 -5.91 -5.79 -12.77
N ASN A 243 -6.90 -5.33 -12.01
CA ASN A 243 -7.88 -4.32 -12.43
C ASN A 243 -7.65 -3.03 -11.65
N GLN A 244 -7.68 -1.91 -12.37
CA GLN A 244 -7.70 -0.56 -11.81
C GLN A 244 -8.76 0.25 -12.53
N SER A 245 -9.54 1.06 -11.80
CA SER A 245 -10.84 1.61 -12.22
C SER A 245 -10.91 2.34 -13.58
N ILE A 246 -9.81 2.81 -14.12
CA ILE A 246 -9.79 3.60 -15.37
C ILE A 246 -8.84 3.06 -16.44
N VAL A 247 -8.29 1.87 -16.24
CA VAL A 247 -7.33 1.24 -17.18
C VAL A 247 -7.80 -0.15 -17.55
N LEU A 248 -7.44 -0.60 -18.74
CA LEU A 248 -7.69 -1.97 -19.15
C LEU A 248 -7.02 -2.95 -18.17
N PRO A 249 -7.71 -4.06 -17.81
CA PRO A 249 -7.15 -5.05 -16.92
C PRO A 249 -5.83 -5.61 -17.44
N TYR A 250 -4.84 -5.67 -16.56
CA TYR A 250 -3.59 -6.38 -16.85
C TYR A 250 -3.79 -7.86 -16.57
N ARG A 251 -3.56 -8.72 -17.59
CA ARG A 251 -3.75 -10.17 -17.47
C ARG A 251 -2.56 -10.90 -18.04
N TYR A 252 -2.14 -11.94 -17.33
CA TYR A 252 -1.24 -12.94 -17.89
C TYR A 252 -1.60 -14.34 -17.40
N GLN A 253 -1.20 -15.32 -18.17
CA GLN A 253 -1.32 -16.74 -17.85
C GLN A 253 0.00 -17.42 -18.14
N THR A 254 0.36 -18.36 -17.30
CA THR A 254 1.60 -19.14 -17.46
C THR A 254 1.31 -20.60 -17.18
N VAL A 255 1.70 -21.45 -18.10
CA VAL A 255 1.91 -22.89 -17.86
C VAL A 255 3.39 -23.10 -17.82
N GLY A 256 3.90 -23.73 -16.78
CA GLY A 256 5.33 -23.96 -16.66
C GLY A 256 5.64 -25.20 -15.85
N GLY A 257 6.90 -25.54 -15.82
CA GLY A 257 7.35 -26.64 -15.02
C GLY A 257 8.85 -26.76 -14.99
N TRP A 258 9.31 -27.56 -14.05
CA TRP A 258 10.69 -27.98 -13.95
C TRP A 258 10.75 -29.46 -13.61
N PHE A 259 11.81 -30.09 -14.03
CA PHE A 259 12.14 -31.48 -13.77
C PHE A 259 13.63 -31.57 -13.39
N ALA A 260 13.95 -32.31 -12.36
CA ALA A 260 15.30 -32.58 -11.94
C ALA A 260 15.47 -34.08 -11.70
N TYR A 261 16.50 -34.64 -12.27
CA TYR A 261 16.92 -36.02 -12.01
C TYR A 261 18.38 -36.05 -11.56
N LYS A 262 18.62 -36.65 -10.41
CA LYS A 262 19.96 -36.85 -9.87
C LYS A 262 20.23 -38.33 -9.68
N TYR A 263 21.36 -38.80 -10.20
CA TYR A 263 21.81 -40.17 -10.06
C TYR A 263 23.02 -40.25 -9.13
N ASP A 264 22.94 -41.12 -8.11
CA ASP A 264 23.97 -41.43 -7.12
C ASP A 264 24.65 -40.21 -6.49
N ASN A 265 23.93 -39.08 -6.43
CA ASN A 265 24.43 -37.75 -6.04
C ASN A 265 25.65 -37.28 -6.86
N ARG A 266 25.88 -37.83 -8.05
CA ARG A 266 27.01 -37.51 -8.94
C ARG A 266 26.61 -36.77 -10.18
N TYR A 267 25.55 -37.19 -10.83
CA TYR A 267 25.08 -36.64 -12.11
C TYR A 267 23.71 -36.07 -11.93
N GLN A 268 23.49 -34.86 -12.44
CA GLN A 268 22.19 -34.20 -12.38
C GLN A 268 21.85 -33.60 -13.74
N ILE A 269 20.61 -33.76 -14.14
CA ILE A 269 19.99 -33.04 -15.26
C ILE A 269 18.81 -32.29 -14.74
N ASP A 270 18.70 -31.00 -15.10
CA ASP A 270 17.56 -30.15 -14.82
C ASP A 270 17.00 -29.63 -16.13
N ALA A 271 15.70 -29.62 -16.24
CA ALA A 271 14.98 -29.04 -17.36
C ALA A 271 13.86 -28.13 -16.83
N THR A 272 13.71 -26.95 -17.41
CA THR A 272 12.62 -26.04 -17.10
C THR A 272 11.96 -25.57 -18.37
N PHE A 273 10.67 -25.24 -18.30
CA PHE A 273 9.97 -24.55 -19.35
C PHE A 273 8.92 -23.60 -18.78
N GLY A 274 8.69 -22.51 -19.47
CA GLY A 274 7.60 -21.59 -19.22
C GLY A 274 6.93 -21.24 -20.55
N TYR A 275 5.61 -21.39 -20.60
CA TYR A 275 4.78 -20.96 -21.72
C TYR A 275 3.83 -19.90 -21.20
N GLN A 276 4.15 -18.63 -21.51
CA GLN A 276 3.48 -17.47 -20.93
C GLN A 276 2.76 -16.65 -21.99
N GLY A 277 1.51 -16.28 -21.69
CA GLY A 277 0.69 -15.38 -22.49
C GLY A 277 0.39 -14.08 -21.74
N SER A 278 0.53 -12.94 -22.44
CA SER A 278 0.21 -11.61 -21.91
C SER A 278 -0.81 -10.89 -22.80
N TYR A 279 -1.76 -10.21 -22.18
CA TYR A 279 -2.78 -9.42 -22.89
C TYR A 279 -2.19 -8.26 -23.69
N LYS A 280 -0.97 -7.84 -23.41
CA LYS A 280 -0.26 -6.74 -24.10
C LYS A 280 0.07 -7.04 -25.55
N PHE A 281 0.06 -8.32 -25.90
CA PHE A 281 0.38 -8.77 -27.26
C PHE A 281 -0.87 -9.17 -28.04
N ASN A 282 -0.81 -9.02 -29.35
CA ASN A 282 -1.84 -9.48 -30.26
C ASN A 282 -2.04 -11.01 -30.11
N ASN A 283 -3.22 -11.51 -30.42
CA ASN A 283 -3.58 -12.93 -30.26
C ASN A 283 -2.59 -13.89 -30.93
N GLU A 284 -2.04 -13.53 -32.07
CA GLU A 284 -1.09 -14.34 -32.83
C GLU A 284 0.29 -14.47 -32.15
N ASN A 285 0.71 -13.43 -31.39
CA ASN A 285 2.04 -13.35 -30.78
C ASN A 285 1.96 -13.27 -29.25
N ARG A 286 0.82 -13.67 -28.68
CA ARG A 286 0.55 -13.53 -27.25
C ARG A 286 1.37 -14.48 -26.39
N TRP A 287 1.72 -15.64 -26.92
CA TRP A 287 2.32 -16.73 -26.17
C TRP A 287 3.79 -16.93 -26.55
N GLY A 288 4.65 -17.00 -25.54
CA GLY A 288 6.08 -17.26 -25.67
C GLY A 288 6.51 -18.47 -24.87
N LEU A 289 7.37 -19.31 -25.47
CA LEU A 289 7.99 -20.48 -24.84
C LEU A 289 9.42 -20.17 -24.45
N SER A 290 9.80 -20.48 -23.22
CA SER A 290 11.16 -20.29 -22.68
C SER A 290 11.67 -21.58 -22.05
N PRO A 291 12.32 -22.48 -22.82
CA PRO A 291 12.91 -23.69 -22.30
C PRO A 291 14.34 -23.45 -21.78
N THR A 292 14.76 -24.22 -20.77
CA THR A 292 16.14 -24.25 -20.26
C THR A 292 16.50 -25.68 -19.87
N VAL A 293 17.73 -26.10 -20.16
CA VAL A 293 18.29 -27.37 -19.73
C VAL A 293 19.67 -27.15 -19.12
N SER A 294 19.93 -27.77 -18.00
CA SER A 294 21.26 -27.77 -17.36
C SER A 294 21.72 -29.16 -16.98
N LEU A 295 23.04 -29.35 -16.97
CA LEU A 295 23.70 -30.58 -16.57
C LEU A 295 24.70 -30.24 -15.47
N ALA A 296 24.77 -31.06 -14.45
CA ALA A 296 25.75 -30.93 -13.38
C ALA A 296 26.42 -32.28 -13.08
N TRP A 297 27.73 -32.23 -12.82
CA TRP A 297 28.51 -33.32 -12.36
C TRP A 297 29.17 -32.96 -11.02
N TYR A 298 28.91 -33.77 -10.02
CA TYR A 298 29.50 -33.62 -8.69
C TYR A 298 30.77 -34.45 -8.60
N ALA A 299 31.87 -33.96 -9.14
CA ALA A 299 33.16 -34.66 -9.19
C ALA A 299 33.68 -35.06 -7.80
N SER A 300 33.34 -34.27 -6.75
CA SER A 300 33.69 -34.56 -5.35
C SER A 300 33.07 -35.86 -4.82
N ASN A 301 32.03 -36.37 -5.48
CA ASN A 301 31.38 -37.63 -5.11
C ASN A 301 31.87 -38.83 -5.89
N GLU A 302 32.88 -38.65 -6.77
CA GLU A 302 33.53 -39.74 -7.48
C GLU A 302 34.65 -40.38 -6.65
N LYS A 303 34.88 -41.67 -6.86
CA LYS A 303 35.91 -42.42 -6.12
C LYS A 303 37.31 -41.85 -6.29
N PHE A 304 37.66 -41.34 -7.47
CA PHE A 304 38.97 -40.73 -7.73
C PHE A 304 39.19 -39.45 -6.89
N PHE A 305 38.16 -38.79 -6.49
CA PHE A 305 38.26 -37.56 -5.71
C PHE A 305 38.57 -37.82 -4.23
N ASP A 306 38.38 -39.06 -3.75
CA ASP A 306 38.66 -39.43 -2.35
C ASP A 306 40.13 -39.15 -1.97
N VAL A 307 41.06 -39.26 -2.93
CA VAL A 307 42.49 -38.93 -2.76
C VAL A 307 42.71 -37.44 -2.52
N LEU A 308 41.83 -36.58 -3.04
CA LEU A 308 41.91 -35.10 -2.95
C LEU A 308 41.16 -34.53 -1.74
N LYS A 309 40.27 -35.29 -1.13
CA LYS A 309 39.45 -34.84 0.02
C LYS A 309 40.25 -34.32 1.21
N PRO A 310 41.45 -34.84 1.55
CA PRO A 310 42.25 -34.26 2.64
C PRO A 310 42.78 -32.85 2.33
N ALA A 311 42.94 -32.51 1.05
CA ALA A 311 43.51 -31.25 0.61
C ALA A 311 42.44 -30.22 0.16
N ILE A 312 41.27 -30.70 -0.27
CA ILE A 312 40.18 -29.88 -0.79
C ILE A 312 38.91 -30.22 0.00
N SER A 313 38.56 -29.40 0.99
CA SER A 313 37.24 -29.46 1.64
C SER A 313 36.20 -28.78 0.77
N ASN A 314 34.96 -29.34 0.76
CA ASN A 314 33.80 -28.72 0.07
C ASN A 314 33.54 -27.29 0.54
#